data_0f4f5d03b4e2f734d44c99ab6c921768
#
_entry.id   0f4f5d03b4e2f734d44c99ab6c921768
#
_cell.length_a   1.000
_cell.length_b   1.000
_cell.length_c   1.000
_cell.angle_alpha   90.00
_cell.angle_beta   90.00
_cell.angle_gamma   90.00
#
_symmetry.space_group_name_H-M   'P 1'
#
loop_
_entity.id
_entity.type
_entity.pdbx_description
1 polymer ?
#
loop_
_entity_poly.entity_id
_entity_poly.type
_entity_poly.pdbx_seq_one_letter_code
_entity_poly.pdbx_strand_id
1 'polypeptide(L)'
;MSFQQTDTIRHDLHDHFPVLRNFHSTKSLEESPLYQELQSKILKVLHSYELVSLAPAAPPEPFYRAVAWNIERGIEFEEIAYFLQNHSTLSKADLLLITEADLGMARSKNRNVAQELAERLRMNYFFVPSYLNLAKGAGVESEFEGENEIGIHGNAILSRYPIRKPRIVPLPNTYDKMKGREKRIGHQRALIATIDLGGNPLRAACAHLDVRSTQKHRKLQLERVVQAIQEEGEQAALIGGDWNTSTYDSHNATSSIIAFWIRVLMGVDRVMRNHYPYPERFFEKDLFKMLEKNGFDYRQCNELGATTNHYHVEDIKQFKNLREWVPNWCFKFIEWALKDHGGKCSFKLDWLAQKKLKILKTGEISSDRKGPSIAPRVIGDLTHNGRAASDHDAIVVDFSL
;
A
#
# COMPACT_ATOMS: atom_id res chain seq x y z
N MET A 1 5.91 -23.93 1.34
CA MET A 1 5.64 -23.86 2.79
C MET A 1 4.28 -23.18 3.00
N SER A 2 3.52 -23.59 4.00
CA SER A 2 2.28 -22.92 4.40
C SER A 2 2.60 -21.68 5.24
N PHE A 3 1.72 -20.66 5.19
CA PHE A 3 1.82 -19.49 6.08
C PHE A 3 1.49 -19.88 7.52
N GLN A 4 2.18 -19.29 8.49
CA GLN A 4 2.04 -19.59 9.92
C GLN A 4 1.66 -18.34 10.71
N GLN A 5 0.64 -18.45 11.56
CA GLN A 5 0.24 -17.41 12.49
C GLN A 5 1.24 -17.31 13.65
N THR A 6 1.50 -16.08 14.07
CA THR A 6 2.25 -15.77 15.29
C THR A 6 1.67 -14.50 15.94
N ASP A 7 1.87 -14.31 17.23
CA ASP A 7 1.45 -13.10 17.93
C ASP A 7 2.36 -11.92 17.59
N THR A 8 3.64 -12.17 17.38
CA THR A 8 4.64 -11.18 16.95
C THR A 8 5.74 -11.86 16.16
N ILE A 9 6.07 -11.31 14.98
CA ILE A 9 7.17 -11.83 14.15
C ILE A 9 8.50 -11.38 14.75
N ARG A 10 9.36 -12.35 15.07
CA ARG A 10 10.72 -12.13 15.61
C ARG A 10 11.72 -13.06 14.93
N HIS A 11 12.95 -12.62 14.83
CA HIS A 11 14.07 -13.41 14.33
C HIS A 11 15.42 -12.84 14.77
N ASP A 12 16.49 -13.59 14.52
CA ASP A 12 17.88 -13.27 14.80
C ASP A 12 18.72 -13.05 13.53
N LEU A 13 18.09 -12.65 12.41
CA LEU A 13 18.75 -12.50 11.11
C LEU A 13 19.51 -11.18 10.93
N HIS A 14 19.28 -10.19 11.80
CA HIS A 14 19.82 -8.83 11.64
C HIS A 14 21.37 -8.81 11.60
N ASP A 15 22.04 -9.68 12.34
CA ASP A 15 23.50 -9.79 12.33
C ASP A 15 24.06 -10.19 10.95
N HIS A 16 23.27 -10.84 10.13
CA HIS A 16 23.64 -11.28 8.79
C HIS A 16 23.31 -10.26 7.68
N PHE A 17 22.52 -9.23 7.96
CA PHE A 17 22.13 -8.23 6.96
C PHE A 17 23.31 -7.56 6.26
N PRO A 18 24.41 -7.16 6.96
CA PRO A 18 25.57 -6.55 6.32
C PRO A 18 26.21 -7.43 5.24
N VAL A 19 26.20 -8.76 5.43
CA VAL A 19 26.75 -9.71 4.46
C VAL A 19 25.76 -10.00 3.35
N LEU A 20 24.48 -10.25 3.68
CA LEU A 20 23.42 -10.57 2.71
C LEU A 20 23.17 -9.42 1.73
N ARG A 21 23.28 -8.16 2.15
CA ARG A 21 23.10 -7.00 1.26
C ARG A 21 24.22 -6.79 0.23
N ASN A 22 25.35 -7.49 0.34
CA ASN A 22 26.43 -7.38 -0.64
C ASN A 22 26.18 -8.15 -1.93
N PHE A 23 25.19 -9.04 -1.96
CA PHE A 23 24.81 -9.74 -3.19
C PHE A 23 24.09 -8.79 -4.15
N HIS A 24 24.30 -8.98 -5.47
CA HIS A 24 23.81 -8.09 -6.52
C HIS A 24 22.58 -8.64 -7.25
N SER A 25 22.13 -9.84 -6.93
CA SER A 25 20.90 -10.46 -7.46
C SER A 25 20.35 -11.50 -6.49
N THR A 26 19.05 -11.77 -6.59
CA THR A 26 18.40 -12.87 -5.85
C THR A 26 19.08 -14.19 -6.17
N LYS A 27 19.43 -14.45 -7.42
CA LYS A 27 20.11 -15.69 -7.83
C LYS A 27 21.47 -15.85 -7.12
N SER A 28 22.32 -14.83 -7.15
CA SER A 28 23.64 -14.91 -6.51
C SER A 28 23.55 -15.01 -4.98
N LEU A 29 22.49 -14.41 -4.39
CA LEU A 29 22.20 -14.58 -2.97
C LEU A 29 21.80 -16.03 -2.65
N GLU A 30 20.83 -16.58 -3.37
CA GLU A 30 20.29 -17.93 -3.15
C GLU A 30 21.34 -19.05 -3.38
N GLU A 31 22.29 -18.82 -4.27
CA GLU A 31 23.42 -19.74 -4.53
C GLU A 31 24.53 -19.65 -3.47
N SER A 32 24.48 -18.67 -2.55
CA SER A 32 25.53 -18.50 -1.53
C SER A 32 25.42 -19.49 -0.38
N PRO A 33 26.54 -19.97 0.20
CA PRO A 33 26.52 -20.84 1.36
C PRO A 33 25.77 -20.24 2.56
N LEU A 34 25.95 -18.92 2.79
CA LEU A 34 25.28 -18.21 3.89
C LEU A 34 23.76 -18.25 3.72
N TYR A 35 23.24 -17.98 2.52
CA TYR A 35 21.81 -18.04 2.31
C TYR A 35 21.27 -19.46 2.49
N GLN A 36 21.98 -20.46 2.00
CA GLN A 36 21.58 -21.87 2.17
C GLN A 36 21.48 -22.25 3.66
N GLU A 37 22.37 -21.76 4.49
CA GLU A 37 22.32 -21.94 5.95
C GLU A 37 21.10 -21.23 6.56
N LEU A 38 20.84 -19.98 6.14
CA LEU A 38 19.78 -19.13 6.71
C LEU A 38 18.42 -19.31 6.05
N GLN A 39 18.31 -20.04 4.94
CA GLN A 39 17.11 -20.14 4.12
C GLN A 39 15.86 -20.51 4.91
N SER A 40 15.97 -21.50 5.80
CA SER A 40 14.83 -21.93 6.60
C SER A 40 14.31 -20.83 7.54
N LYS A 41 15.21 -20.04 8.14
CA LYS A 41 14.88 -18.92 9.00
C LYS A 41 14.25 -17.76 8.18
N ILE A 42 14.84 -17.41 7.04
CA ILE A 42 14.33 -16.38 6.13
C ILE A 42 12.93 -16.75 5.64
N LEU A 43 12.74 -17.98 5.17
CA LEU A 43 11.42 -18.42 4.70
C LEU A 43 10.40 -18.49 5.83
N LYS A 44 10.79 -18.88 7.06
CA LYS A 44 9.90 -18.82 8.22
C LYS A 44 9.41 -17.42 8.49
N VAL A 45 10.29 -16.41 8.49
CA VAL A 45 9.92 -15.00 8.66
C VAL A 45 8.96 -14.55 7.56
N LEU A 46 9.32 -14.77 6.31
CA LEU A 46 8.50 -14.38 5.17
C LEU A 46 7.16 -15.13 5.08
N HIS A 47 7.01 -16.32 5.65
CA HIS A 47 5.76 -17.07 5.69
C HIS A 47 5.04 -16.97 7.04
N SER A 48 5.47 -16.09 7.92
CA SER A 48 4.73 -15.75 9.14
C SER A 48 3.74 -14.61 8.88
N TYR A 49 2.68 -14.53 9.70
CA TYR A 49 1.78 -13.41 9.75
C TYR A 49 1.29 -13.18 11.18
N GLU A 50 0.96 -11.94 11.50
CA GLU A 50 0.35 -11.58 12.78
C GLU A 50 -1.17 -11.45 12.59
N LEU A 51 -1.93 -12.15 13.44
CA LEU A 51 -3.39 -12.03 13.50
C LEU A 51 -3.78 -11.98 14.97
N VAL A 52 -4.10 -10.79 15.45
CA VAL A 52 -4.30 -10.51 16.87
C VAL A 52 -5.63 -9.81 17.10
N SER A 53 -6.37 -10.30 18.10
CA SER A 53 -7.60 -9.70 18.57
C SER A 53 -7.33 -8.87 19.81
N LEU A 54 -7.37 -7.54 19.67
CA LEU A 54 -7.10 -6.57 20.74
C LEU A 54 -8.36 -5.95 21.32
N ALA A 55 -9.49 -6.06 20.62
CA ALA A 55 -10.73 -5.44 21.01
C ALA A 55 -11.93 -6.38 20.89
N PRO A 56 -12.93 -6.28 21.76
CA PRO A 56 -14.21 -6.94 21.56
C PRO A 56 -14.86 -6.44 20.26
N ALA A 57 -15.75 -7.26 19.69
CA ALA A 57 -16.51 -6.85 18.52
C ALA A 57 -17.32 -5.58 18.82
N ALA A 58 -17.19 -4.58 17.94
CA ALA A 58 -18.06 -3.40 17.99
C ALA A 58 -19.51 -3.80 17.66
N PRO A 59 -20.52 -3.09 18.19
CA PRO A 59 -21.91 -3.33 17.84
C PRO A 59 -22.14 -3.08 16.34
N PRO A 60 -23.12 -3.76 15.72
CA PRO A 60 -23.52 -3.48 14.34
C PRO A 60 -23.92 -2.02 14.16
N GLU A 61 -23.65 -1.50 12.98
CA GLU A 61 -23.92 -0.11 12.62
C GLU A 61 -24.82 -0.06 11.38
N PRO A 62 -25.59 1.03 11.16
CA PRO A 62 -26.37 1.21 9.95
C PRO A 62 -25.53 1.21 8.67
N PHE A 63 -24.26 1.62 8.79
CA PHE A 63 -23.27 1.57 7.73
C PHE A 63 -21.86 1.45 8.32
N TYR A 64 -20.94 1.02 7.47
CA TYR A 64 -19.53 0.84 7.82
C TYR A 64 -18.64 1.78 7.02
N ARG A 65 -17.56 2.27 7.66
CA ARG A 65 -16.57 3.14 7.04
C ARG A 65 -15.28 2.39 6.82
N ALA A 66 -14.86 2.28 5.57
CA ALA A 66 -13.54 1.76 5.22
C ALA A 66 -12.62 2.89 4.75
N VAL A 67 -11.35 2.77 5.14
CA VAL A 67 -10.25 3.65 4.72
C VAL A 67 -9.17 2.78 4.10
N ALA A 68 -8.66 3.16 2.93
CA ALA A 68 -7.41 2.63 2.42
C ALA A 68 -6.36 3.75 2.42
N TRP A 69 -5.16 3.44 2.92
CA TRP A 69 -4.10 4.43 3.07
C TRP A 69 -2.72 3.79 2.97
N ASN A 70 -1.89 4.29 2.07
CA ASN A 70 -0.45 4.06 2.10
C ASN A 70 0.14 5.03 3.13
N ILE A 71 0.76 4.48 4.18
CA ILE A 71 1.25 5.26 5.33
C ILE A 71 2.76 5.52 5.27
N GLU A 72 3.35 5.47 4.09
CA GLU A 72 4.78 5.73 3.89
C GLU A 72 5.65 5.04 4.95
N ARG A 73 5.47 3.71 5.10
CA ARG A 73 6.24 2.85 6.02
C ARG A 73 6.02 3.11 7.51
N GLY A 74 5.16 4.08 7.86
CA GLY A 74 4.97 4.55 9.22
C GLY A 74 6.13 5.42 9.72
N ILE A 75 6.84 6.11 8.83
CA ILE A 75 7.95 7.02 9.18
C ILE A 75 7.43 8.12 10.11
N GLU A 76 6.35 8.78 9.74
CA GLU A 76 5.71 9.80 10.58
C GLU A 76 4.58 9.19 11.42
N PHE A 77 4.92 8.17 12.20
CA PHE A 77 3.97 7.36 12.97
C PHE A 77 3.05 8.18 13.88
N GLU A 78 3.58 9.19 14.57
CA GLU A 78 2.79 9.99 15.52
C GLU A 78 1.74 10.84 14.80
N GLU A 79 2.07 11.39 13.64
CA GLU A 79 1.15 12.13 12.78
C GLU A 79 0.06 11.23 12.20
N ILE A 80 0.42 10.03 11.73
CA ILE A 80 -0.53 9.01 11.26
C ILE A 80 -1.51 8.65 12.39
N ALA A 81 -0.98 8.31 13.57
CA ALA A 81 -1.79 7.96 14.73
C ALA A 81 -2.68 9.12 15.18
N TYR A 82 -2.16 10.36 15.16
CA TYR A 82 -2.93 11.56 15.48
C TYR A 82 -4.17 11.69 14.58
N PHE A 83 -4.00 11.58 13.26
CA PHE A 83 -5.13 11.70 12.34
C PHE A 83 -6.11 10.55 12.45
N LEU A 84 -5.64 9.32 12.63
CA LEU A 84 -6.51 8.16 12.84
C LEU A 84 -7.29 8.23 14.18
N GLN A 85 -6.83 9.00 15.15
CA GLN A 85 -7.52 9.20 16.42
C GLN A 85 -8.41 10.45 16.44
N ASN A 86 -8.05 11.54 15.75
CA ASN A 86 -8.64 12.86 15.97
C ASN A 86 -9.33 13.45 14.74
N HIS A 87 -8.98 13.03 13.51
CA HIS A 87 -9.63 13.57 12.33
C HIS A 87 -11.10 13.17 12.26
N SER A 88 -11.99 14.13 12.00
CA SER A 88 -13.46 13.97 12.04
C SER A 88 -14.00 12.77 11.24
N THR A 89 -13.30 12.33 10.21
CA THR A 89 -13.65 11.21 9.34
C THR A 89 -12.84 9.96 9.64
N LEU A 90 -11.50 10.07 9.69
CA LEU A 90 -10.59 8.91 9.81
C LEU A 90 -10.73 8.22 11.16
N SER A 91 -10.94 8.96 12.25
CA SER A 91 -11.13 8.40 13.60
C SER A 91 -12.38 7.51 13.74
N LYS A 92 -13.28 7.60 12.77
CA LYS A 92 -14.54 6.85 12.73
C LYS A 92 -14.49 5.65 11.77
N ALA A 93 -13.30 5.27 11.32
CA ALA A 93 -13.09 4.09 10.48
C ALA A 93 -13.43 2.80 11.23
N ASP A 94 -14.11 1.90 10.57
CA ASP A 94 -14.39 0.53 11.02
C ASP A 94 -13.34 -0.45 10.50
N LEU A 95 -12.82 -0.16 9.31
CA LEU A 95 -11.86 -0.97 8.58
C LEU A 95 -10.77 -0.08 8.00
N LEU A 96 -9.51 -0.43 8.26
CA LEU A 96 -8.34 0.20 7.65
C LEU A 96 -7.61 -0.83 6.79
N LEU A 97 -7.37 -0.48 5.54
CA LEU A 97 -6.55 -1.24 4.59
C LEU A 97 -5.24 -0.46 4.41
N ILE A 98 -4.23 -0.86 5.16
CA ILE A 98 -2.96 -0.14 5.28
C ILE A 98 -1.92 -0.79 4.37
N THR A 99 -1.35 -0.01 3.48
CA THR A 99 -0.16 -0.40 2.72
C THR A 99 1.08 0.31 3.26
N GLU A 100 2.24 -0.31 3.09
CA GLU A 100 3.52 0.15 3.60
C GLU A 100 3.54 0.33 5.13
N ALA A 101 3.47 -0.76 5.87
CA ALA A 101 3.71 -0.79 7.31
C ALA A 101 5.02 -1.52 7.60
N ASP A 102 5.92 -0.88 8.34
CA ASP A 102 7.20 -1.47 8.76
C ASP A 102 7.07 -2.19 10.11
N LEU A 103 7.94 -3.19 10.29
CA LEU A 103 8.16 -3.87 11.56
C LEU A 103 9.67 -3.96 11.80
N GLY A 104 10.16 -3.26 12.83
CA GLY A 104 11.56 -3.27 13.23
C GLY A 104 12.51 -2.70 12.16
N MET A 105 12.10 -1.64 11.48
CA MET A 105 12.92 -0.86 10.54
C MET A 105 13.43 0.41 11.22
N ALA A 106 14.69 0.75 11.06
CA ALA A 106 15.29 1.95 11.65
C ALA A 106 14.56 3.24 11.24
N ARG A 107 14.10 3.34 9.98
CA ARG A 107 13.36 4.50 9.45
C ARG A 107 12.03 4.75 10.15
N SER A 108 11.41 3.74 10.73
CA SER A 108 10.21 3.83 11.56
C SER A 108 10.51 3.63 13.06
N LYS A 109 11.75 3.90 13.49
CA LYS A 109 12.25 3.79 14.88
C LYS A 109 12.06 2.38 15.47
N ASN A 110 12.28 1.37 14.64
CA ASN A 110 12.14 -0.05 14.97
C ASN A 110 10.77 -0.45 15.57
N ARG A 111 9.70 0.31 15.25
CA ARG A 111 8.34 0.01 15.70
C ARG A 111 7.76 -1.22 14.99
N ASN A 112 6.78 -1.86 15.63
CA ASN A 112 5.76 -2.63 14.95
C ASN A 112 4.59 -1.69 14.61
N VAL A 113 4.66 -1.06 13.44
CA VAL A 113 3.72 0.00 13.04
C VAL A 113 2.27 -0.49 13.05
N ALA A 114 2.01 -1.70 12.53
CA ALA A 114 0.65 -2.24 12.47
C ALA A 114 0.10 -2.55 13.87
N GLN A 115 0.89 -3.16 14.74
CA GLN A 115 0.50 -3.47 16.11
C GLN A 115 0.26 -2.20 16.92
N GLU A 116 1.20 -1.24 16.92
CA GLU A 116 1.07 -0.02 17.70
C GLU A 116 -0.12 0.84 17.25
N LEU A 117 -0.42 0.91 15.92
CA LEU A 117 -1.64 1.54 15.44
C LEU A 117 -2.89 0.81 15.95
N ALA A 118 -2.92 -0.52 15.87
CA ALA A 118 -4.05 -1.31 16.32
C ALA A 118 -4.31 -1.14 17.83
N GLU A 119 -3.26 -1.10 18.65
CA GLU A 119 -3.35 -0.85 20.10
C GLU A 119 -3.91 0.56 20.38
N ARG A 120 -3.38 1.61 19.73
CA ARG A 120 -3.86 2.99 19.91
C ARG A 120 -5.31 3.18 19.47
N LEU A 121 -5.73 2.48 18.42
CA LEU A 121 -7.07 2.57 17.87
C LEU A 121 -8.05 1.58 18.53
N ARG A 122 -7.57 0.65 19.36
CA ARG A 122 -8.31 -0.47 19.91
C ARG A 122 -9.01 -1.27 18.82
N MET A 123 -8.25 -1.69 17.83
CA MET A 123 -8.68 -2.48 16.68
C MET A 123 -7.96 -3.83 16.66
N ASN A 124 -8.61 -4.84 16.11
CA ASN A 124 -7.97 -6.10 15.75
C ASN A 124 -7.09 -5.87 14.51
N TYR A 125 -6.02 -6.65 14.34
CA TYR A 125 -5.19 -6.49 13.14
C TYR A 125 -4.71 -7.81 12.56
N PHE A 126 -4.46 -7.78 11.25
CA PHE A 126 -3.84 -8.81 10.45
C PHE A 126 -2.71 -8.17 9.65
N PHE A 127 -1.47 -8.54 9.93
CA PHE A 127 -0.26 -8.01 9.27
C PHE A 127 0.49 -9.13 8.55
N VAL A 128 1.01 -8.86 7.36
CA VAL A 128 1.77 -9.81 6.55
C VAL A 128 3.03 -9.17 6.01
N PRO A 129 4.21 -9.78 6.21
CA PRO A 129 5.46 -9.40 5.57
C PRO A 129 5.38 -9.53 4.05
N SER A 130 5.78 -8.49 3.34
CA SER A 130 6.09 -8.55 1.91
C SER A 130 7.57 -8.79 1.69
N TYR A 131 8.41 -8.11 2.46
CA TYR A 131 9.86 -8.14 2.30
C TYR A 131 10.59 -8.23 3.64
N LEU A 132 11.72 -8.94 3.63
CA LEU A 132 12.80 -8.81 4.59
C LEU A 132 13.82 -7.84 3.99
N ASN A 133 13.91 -6.63 4.55
CA ASN A 133 14.78 -5.55 4.10
C ASN A 133 16.15 -5.67 4.76
N LEU A 134 17.18 -5.85 3.95
CA LEU A 134 18.56 -5.99 4.38
C LEU A 134 19.27 -4.62 4.57
N ALA A 135 18.64 -3.54 4.10
CA ALA A 135 19.09 -2.16 4.21
C ALA A 135 18.01 -1.29 4.86
N LYS A 136 18.41 -0.17 5.45
CA LYS A 136 17.50 0.78 6.12
C LYS A 136 16.51 1.45 5.17
N GLY A 137 16.85 1.52 3.89
CA GLY A 137 16.08 2.15 2.84
C GLY A 137 16.99 2.63 1.72
N ALA A 138 16.48 3.52 0.85
CA ALA A 138 17.23 4.16 -0.22
C ALA A 138 17.19 5.70 -0.07
N GLY A 139 18.23 6.40 -0.57
CA GLY A 139 18.31 7.87 -0.45
C GLY A 139 18.38 8.29 1.02
N VAL A 140 17.57 9.28 1.40
CA VAL A 140 17.54 9.82 2.77
C VAL A 140 17.21 8.75 3.83
N GLU A 141 16.43 7.75 3.48
CA GLU A 141 16.11 6.66 4.42
C GLU A 141 17.34 5.88 4.88
N SER A 142 18.39 5.81 4.04
CA SER A 142 19.66 5.18 4.42
C SER A 142 20.44 5.98 5.49
N GLU A 143 20.07 7.25 5.69
CA GLU A 143 20.72 8.17 6.62
C GLU A 143 20.06 8.19 8.01
N PHE A 144 18.90 7.53 8.19
CA PHE A 144 18.26 7.42 9.51
C PHE A 144 19.21 6.78 10.53
N GLU A 145 19.14 7.26 11.76
CA GLU A 145 19.93 6.73 12.88
C GLU A 145 19.52 5.28 13.22
N GLY A 146 20.45 4.52 13.76
CA GLY A 146 20.25 3.12 14.16
C GLY A 146 20.36 2.14 13.00
N GLU A 147 20.09 0.87 13.30
CA GLU A 147 20.04 -0.24 12.34
C GLU A 147 18.66 -0.93 12.45
N ASN A 148 18.31 -1.71 11.43
CA ASN A 148 17.10 -2.51 11.45
C ASN A 148 17.21 -3.65 12.47
N GLU A 149 16.28 -3.76 13.40
CA GLU A 149 16.23 -4.85 14.37
C GLU A 149 15.54 -6.11 13.79
N ILE A 150 14.44 -5.89 13.07
CA ILE A 150 13.69 -6.97 12.42
C ILE A 150 13.72 -6.83 10.89
N GLY A 151 13.67 -5.61 10.36
CA GLY A 151 13.86 -5.38 8.94
C GLY A 151 12.68 -5.82 8.06
N ILE A 152 11.46 -5.82 8.54
CA ILE A 152 10.28 -6.26 7.80
C ILE A 152 9.50 -5.07 7.27
N HIS A 153 9.04 -5.19 6.03
CA HIS A 153 8.10 -4.30 5.38
C HIS A 153 6.90 -5.10 4.87
N GLY A 154 5.68 -4.62 5.13
CA GLY A 154 4.46 -5.34 4.78
C GLY A 154 3.22 -4.49 4.68
N ASN A 155 2.06 -5.15 4.75
CA ASN A 155 0.75 -4.52 4.69
C ASN A 155 -0.12 -5.03 5.85
N ALA A 156 -1.17 -4.27 6.21
CA ALA A 156 -2.06 -4.63 7.30
C ALA A 156 -3.54 -4.37 7.01
N ILE A 157 -4.40 -5.15 7.64
CA ILE A 157 -5.82 -4.89 7.79
C ILE A 157 -6.09 -4.68 9.27
N LEU A 158 -6.65 -3.51 9.65
CA LEU A 158 -7.12 -3.26 11.00
C LEU A 158 -8.65 -3.18 11.00
N SER A 159 -9.30 -3.72 12.02
CA SER A 159 -10.76 -3.75 12.10
C SER A 159 -11.29 -3.62 13.52
N ARG A 160 -12.36 -2.84 13.70
CA ARG A 160 -13.16 -2.82 14.95
C ARG A 160 -13.96 -4.11 15.14
N TYR A 161 -14.05 -4.92 14.11
CA TYR A 161 -14.79 -6.18 14.07
C TYR A 161 -13.83 -7.37 14.01
N PRO A 162 -14.26 -8.57 14.40
CA PRO A 162 -13.42 -9.75 14.35
C PRO A 162 -12.90 -10.04 12.93
N ILE A 163 -11.61 -10.31 12.84
CA ILE A 163 -10.92 -10.73 11.60
C ILE A 163 -10.81 -12.25 11.61
N ARG A 164 -11.34 -12.89 10.57
CA ARG A 164 -11.39 -14.35 10.45
C ARG A 164 -10.87 -14.81 9.08
N LYS A 165 -10.56 -16.09 8.96
CA LYS A 165 -10.16 -16.75 7.71
C LYS A 165 -9.09 -15.94 6.94
N PRO A 166 -7.91 -15.71 7.55
CA PRO A 166 -6.83 -15.00 6.88
C PRO A 166 -6.36 -15.80 5.67
N ARG A 167 -6.14 -15.11 4.56
CA ARG A 167 -5.56 -15.67 3.34
C ARG A 167 -4.52 -14.71 2.79
N ILE A 168 -3.39 -15.24 2.38
CA ILE A 168 -2.28 -14.47 1.84
C ILE A 168 -2.10 -14.87 0.38
N VAL A 169 -2.08 -13.87 -0.51
CA VAL A 169 -1.92 -14.06 -1.94
C VAL A 169 -0.57 -13.51 -2.38
N PRO A 170 0.38 -14.37 -2.76
CA PRO A 170 1.65 -13.93 -3.31
C PRO A 170 1.45 -13.20 -4.64
N LEU A 171 2.05 -12.01 -4.77
CA LEU A 171 2.05 -11.20 -5.97
C LEU A 171 3.44 -11.22 -6.58
N PRO A 172 3.63 -11.75 -7.79
CA PRO A 172 4.96 -11.92 -8.35
C PRO A 172 5.64 -10.59 -8.62
N ASN A 173 6.96 -10.52 -8.40
CA ASN A 173 7.80 -9.40 -8.81
C ASN A 173 8.14 -9.50 -10.29
N THR A 174 8.29 -8.36 -10.98
CA THR A 174 8.91 -8.28 -12.32
C THR A 174 10.37 -7.88 -12.25
N TYR A 175 10.78 -7.28 -11.15
CA TYR A 175 12.13 -6.77 -10.93
C TYR A 175 12.77 -7.46 -9.72
N ASP A 176 14.01 -7.89 -9.91
CA ASP A 176 14.82 -8.48 -8.84
C ASP A 176 15.16 -7.42 -7.77
N LYS A 177 14.58 -7.54 -6.60
CA LYS A 177 14.71 -6.56 -5.52
C LYS A 177 16.13 -6.49 -4.93
N MET A 178 16.96 -7.52 -5.15
CA MET A 178 18.37 -7.51 -4.78
C MET A 178 19.24 -6.65 -5.71
N LYS A 179 18.71 -6.22 -6.88
CA LYS A 179 19.38 -5.27 -7.78
C LYS A 179 19.17 -3.80 -7.41
N GLY A 180 18.18 -3.50 -6.57
CA GLY A 180 17.90 -2.16 -6.07
C GLY A 180 18.92 -1.70 -5.02
N ARG A 181 18.90 -0.40 -4.67
CA ARG A 181 19.69 0.13 -3.54
C ARG A 181 19.16 -0.37 -2.21
N GLU A 182 17.85 -0.38 -2.06
CA GLU A 182 17.18 -1.02 -0.94
C GLU A 182 17.09 -2.54 -1.21
N LYS A 183 18.12 -3.24 -0.75
CA LYS A 183 18.23 -4.69 -0.88
C LYS A 183 17.16 -5.39 -0.04
N ARG A 184 16.34 -6.24 -0.67
CA ARG A 184 15.26 -6.94 0.05
C ARG A 184 14.93 -8.29 -0.57
N ILE A 185 14.59 -9.23 0.31
CA ILE A 185 14.19 -10.60 -0.03
C ILE A 185 12.67 -10.68 0.09
N GLY A 186 12.01 -11.34 -0.86
CA GLY A 186 10.56 -11.53 -0.85
C GLY A 186 9.87 -10.89 -2.05
N HIS A 187 8.57 -10.73 -1.94
CA HIS A 187 7.71 -10.15 -2.97
C HIS A 187 6.44 -9.56 -2.35
N GLN A 188 5.75 -8.71 -3.09
CA GLN A 188 4.47 -8.17 -2.67
C GLN A 188 3.46 -9.28 -2.36
N ARG A 189 2.60 -9.01 -1.39
CA ARG A 189 1.51 -9.89 -0.97
C ARG A 189 0.25 -9.10 -0.74
N ALA A 190 -0.87 -9.64 -1.20
CA ALA A 190 -2.17 -9.15 -0.80
C ALA A 190 -2.69 -9.95 0.39
N LEU A 191 -3.34 -9.25 1.30
CA LEU A 191 -4.00 -9.80 2.47
C LEU A 191 -5.49 -9.89 2.18
N ILE A 192 -6.10 -11.04 2.45
CA ILE A 192 -7.54 -11.22 2.38
C ILE A 192 -8.01 -11.79 3.71
N ALA A 193 -9.09 -11.24 4.26
CA ALA A 193 -9.71 -11.76 5.47
C ALA A 193 -11.23 -11.58 5.42
N THR A 194 -11.95 -12.37 6.22
CA THR A 194 -13.36 -12.15 6.48
C THR A 194 -13.50 -11.25 7.70
N ILE A 195 -14.16 -10.11 7.55
CA ILE A 195 -14.53 -9.21 8.63
C ILE A 195 -15.96 -9.53 9.02
N ASP A 196 -16.17 -9.89 10.28
CA ASP A 196 -17.48 -10.27 10.82
C ASP A 196 -18.23 -9.00 11.30
N LEU A 197 -18.97 -8.37 10.41
CA LEU A 197 -19.70 -7.13 10.66
C LEU A 197 -21.04 -7.41 11.39
N GLY A 198 -20.95 -7.93 12.61
CA GLY A 198 -22.15 -8.24 13.41
C GLY A 198 -22.96 -9.41 12.84
N GLY A 199 -22.30 -10.46 12.41
CA GLY A 199 -22.91 -11.66 11.79
C GLY A 199 -22.99 -11.60 10.25
N ASN A 200 -22.69 -10.45 9.66
CA ASN A 200 -22.64 -10.28 8.19
C ASN A 200 -21.18 -10.29 7.72
N PRO A 201 -20.74 -11.32 7.01
CA PRO A 201 -19.36 -11.44 6.58
C PRO A 201 -19.04 -10.53 5.39
N LEU A 202 -17.98 -9.72 5.54
CA LEU A 202 -17.36 -8.97 4.45
C LEU A 202 -16.01 -9.59 4.12
N ARG A 203 -15.75 -9.87 2.86
CA ARG A 203 -14.41 -10.23 2.39
C ARG A 203 -13.62 -8.96 2.11
N ALA A 204 -12.70 -8.61 2.99
CA ALA A 204 -11.81 -7.46 2.84
C ALA A 204 -10.46 -7.91 2.28
N ALA A 205 -9.93 -7.15 1.31
CA ALA A 205 -8.60 -7.36 0.75
C ALA A 205 -7.78 -6.07 0.74
N CYS A 206 -6.54 -6.15 1.21
CA CYS A 206 -5.55 -5.09 1.12
C CYS A 206 -4.47 -5.49 0.12
N ALA A 207 -4.25 -4.67 -0.92
CA ALA A 207 -3.31 -4.97 -2.00
C ALA A 207 -2.43 -3.75 -2.30
N HIS A 208 -1.11 -3.96 -2.25
CA HIS A 208 -0.11 -3.03 -2.75
C HIS A 208 0.53 -3.63 -4.00
N LEU A 209 0.29 -3.05 -5.17
CA LEU A 209 0.80 -3.55 -6.44
C LEU A 209 2.20 -3.01 -6.72
N ASP A 210 2.98 -3.71 -7.55
CA ASP A 210 4.38 -3.36 -7.79
C ASP A 210 4.50 -2.09 -8.65
N VAL A 211 5.10 -1.04 -8.10
CA VAL A 211 5.38 0.22 -8.81
C VAL A 211 6.37 0.03 -9.96
N ARG A 212 7.41 -0.81 -9.79
CA ARG A 212 8.41 -1.13 -10.84
C ARG A 212 7.93 -2.26 -11.74
N SER A 213 6.84 -2.01 -12.46
CA SER A 213 6.22 -3.03 -13.29
C SER A 213 5.51 -2.41 -14.50
N THR A 214 4.88 -3.25 -15.31
CA THR A 214 4.04 -2.85 -16.42
C THR A 214 2.57 -2.85 -16.02
N GLN A 215 1.71 -2.16 -16.76
CA GLN A 215 0.25 -2.21 -16.59
C GLN A 215 -0.28 -3.65 -16.66
N LYS A 216 0.24 -4.44 -17.61
CA LYS A 216 -0.12 -5.86 -17.74
C LYS A 216 0.23 -6.65 -16.49
N HIS A 217 1.33 -6.34 -15.86
CA HIS A 217 1.77 -7.02 -14.64
C HIS A 217 0.90 -6.63 -13.43
N ARG A 218 0.61 -5.33 -13.24
CA ARG A 218 -0.30 -4.88 -12.18
C ARG A 218 -1.69 -5.49 -12.33
N LYS A 219 -2.21 -5.56 -13.58
CA LYS A 219 -3.45 -6.30 -13.86
C LYS A 219 -3.35 -7.76 -13.41
N LEU A 220 -2.27 -8.49 -13.75
CA LEU A 220 -2.08 -9.87 -13.34
C LEU A 220 -2.02 -10.02 -11.80
N GLN A 221 -1.36 -9.10 -11.11
CA GLN A 221 -1.32 -9.10 -9.65
C GLN A 221 -2.73 -8.94 -9.05
N LEU A 222 -3.50 -7.95 -9.50
CA LEU A 222 -4.85 -7.72 -9.00
C LEU A 222 -5.82 -8.85 -9.40
N GLU A 223 -5.66 -9.44 -10.58
CA GLU A 223 -6.44 -10.59 -11.04
C GLU A 223 -6.29 -11.79 -10.10
N ARG A 224 -5.08 -12.04 -9.58
CA ARG A 224 -4.86 -13.07 -8.55
C ARG A 224 -5.62 -12.79 -7.25
N VAL A 225 -5.70 -11.53 -6.84
CA VAL A 225 -6.50 -11.14 -5.65
C VAL A 225 -7.98 -11.40 -5.89
N VAL A 226 -8.50 -10.99 -7.04
CA VAL A 226 -9.89 -11.21 -7.43
C VAL A 226 -10.22 -12.71 -7.49
N GLN A 227 -9.37 -13.52 -8.10
CA GLN A 227 -9.52 -14.97 -8.16
C GLN A 227 -9.56 -15.60 -6.76
N ALA A 228 -8.62 -15.19 -5.89
CA ALA A 228 -8.56 -15.69 -4.52
C ALA A 228 -9.83 -15.34 -3.69
N ILE A 229 -10.44 -14.17 -3.94
CA ILE A 229 -11.72 -13.82 -3.33
C ILE A 229 -12.84 -14.72 -3.84
N GLN A 230 -12.88 -14.98 -5.15
CA GLN A 230 -13.95 -15.77 -5.79
C GLN A 230 -13.91 -17.25 -5.42
N GLU A 231 -12.73 -17.82 -5.20
CA GLU A 231 -12.57 -19.23 -4.79
C GLU A 231 -13.27 -19.56 -3.46
N GLU A 232 -13.53 -18.57 -2.62
CA GLU A 232 -14.22 -18.74 -1.33
C GLU A 232 -15.74 -18.51 -1.43
N GLY A 233 -16.25 -18.38 -2.63
CA GLY A 233 -17.68 -18.25 -2.90
C GLY A 233 -18.13 -16.78 -3.11
N GLU A 234 -19.40 -16.64 -3.42
CA GLU A 234 -20.05 -15.37 -3.78
C GLU A 234 -20.45 -14.55 -2.53
N GLN A 235 -19.51 -13.84 -1.93
CA GLN A 235 -19.73 -12.97 -0.77
C GLN A 235 -19.59 -11.49 -1.13
N ALA A 236 -20.10 -10.60 -0.26
CA ALA A 236 -19.80 -9.19 -0.31
C ALA A 236 -18.28 -8.98 -0.14
N ALA A 237 -17.68 -8.15 -0.98
CA ALA A 237 -16.23 -7.95 -0.96
C ALA A 237 -15.83 -6.48 -1.16
N LEU A 238 -14.71 -6.10 -0.53
CA LEU A 238 -14.06 -4.80 -0.69
C LEU A 238 -12.56 -5.03 -0.86
N ILE A 239 -11.99 -4.52 -1.96
CA ILE A 239 -10.56 -4.53 -2.23
C ILE A 239 -10.07 -3.08 -2.15
N GLY A 240 -8.99 -2.82 -1.43
CA GLY A 240 -8.39 -1.48 -1.36
C GLY A 240 -6.88 -1.50 -1.22
N GLY A 241 -6.26 -0.35 -1.39
CA GLY A 241 -4.84 -0.10 -1.21
C GLY A 241 -4.20 0.68 -2.35
N ASP A 242 -2.89 0.73 -2.35
CA ASP A 242 -2.08 1.38 -3.38
C ASP A 242 -1.88 0.44 -4.59
N TRP A 243 -2.54 0.76 -5.71
CA TRP A 243 -2.43 -0.04 -6.93
C TRP A 243 -1.40 0.51 -7.92
N ASN A 244 -0.73 1.60 -7.59
CA ASN A 244 0.34 2.21 -8.40
C ASN A 244 -0.08 2.50 -9.86
N THR A 245 -1.33 2.93 -10.07
CA THR A 245 -2.01 2.92 -11.38
C THR A 245 -1.59 4.03 -12.34
N SER A 246 -1.09 5.15 -11.88
CA SER A 246 -0.72 6.27 -12.80
C SER A 246 0.70 6.16 -13.33
N THR A 247 1.39 5.09 -13.00
CA THR A 247 2.75 4.87 -13.47
C THR A 247 2.76 4.19 -14.84
N TYR A 248 3.59 4.69 -15.75
CA TYR A 248 3.88 3.99 -16.99
C TYR A 248 4.74 2.74 -16.72
N ASP A 249 5.10 2.06 -17.81
CA ASP A 249 6.10 1.01 -17.78
C ASP A 249 7.41 1.55 -17.16
N SER A 250 7.66 1.14 -15.92
CA SER A 250 8.78 1.58 -15.10
C SER A 250 9.72 0.43 -14.73
N HIS A 251 9.64 -0.71 -15.46
CA HIS A 251 10.44 -1.90 -15.16
C HIS A 251 11.94 -1.69 -15.40
N ASN A 252 12.33 -0.72 -16.25
CA ASN A 252 13.74 -0.34 -16.48
C ASN A 252 13.87 1.15 -16.83
N ALA A 253 15.12 1.67 -16.79
CA ALA A 253 15.42 3.07 -17.03
C ALA A 253 15.04 3.53 -18.45
N THR A 254 15.28 2.71 -19.46
CA THR A 254 14.99 3.04 -20.88
C THR A 254 13.49 3.21 -21.07
N SER A 255 12.67 2.27 -20.58
CA SER A 255 11.20 2.37 -20.64
C SER A 255 10.69 3.59 -19.91
N SER A 256 11.27 3.93 -18.74
CA SER A 256 10.89 5.13 -17.98
C SER A 256 11.19 6.42 -18.72
N ILE A 257 12.35 6.51 -19.39
CA ILE A 257 12.75 7.68 -20.20
C ILE A 257 11.83 7.81 -21.43
N ILE A 258 11.55 6.72 -22.14
CA ILE A 258 10.64 6.74 -23.28
C ILE A 258 9.24 7.17 -22.83
N ALA A 259 8.74 6.61 -21.74
CA ALA A 259 7.45 6.96 -21.17
C ALA A 259 7.38 8.45 -20.79
N PHE A 260 8.44 9.02 -20.22
CA PHE A 260 8.51 10.45 -19.93
C PHE A 260 8.36 11.32 -21.20
N TRP A 261 9.14 11.02 -22.25
CA TRP A 261 9.07 11.79 -23.50
C TRP A 261 7.74 11.65 -24.22
N ILE A 262 7.11 10.48 -24.18
CA ILE A 262 5.75 10.30 -24.69
C ILE A 262 4.79 11.28 -23.99
N ARG A 263 4.87 11.40 -22.67
CA ARG A 263 4.01 12.34 -21.89
C ARG A 263 4.28 13.80 -22.24
N VAL A 264 5.56 14.17 -22.42
CA VAL A 264 5.93 15.53 -22.86
C VAL A 264 5.33 15.83 -24.22
N LEU A 265 5.45 14.90 -25.19
CA LEU A 265 4.88 15.02 -26.52
C LEU A 265 3.34 15.06 -26.55
N MET A 266 2.69 14.39 -25.62
CA MET A 266 1.23 14.46 -25.43
C MET A 266 0.76 15.80 -24.85
N GLY A 267 1.68 16.63 -24.37
CA GLY A 267 1.43 17.86 -23.65
C GLY A 267 1.31 17.65 -22.14
N VAL A 268 2.24 18.22 -21.40
CA VAL A 268 2.37 18.02 -19.93
C VAL A 268 1.06 18.40 -19.23
N ASP A 269 0.50 19.57 -19.51
CA ASP A 269 -0.77 20.05 -18.93
C ASP A 269 -1.92 19.06 -19.20
N ARG A 270 -2.04 18.56 -20.43
CA ARG A 270 -3.05 17.56 -20.78
C ARG A 270 -2.89 16.26 -20.00
N VAL A 271 -1.65 15.78 -19.84
CA VAL A 271 -1.37 14.54 -19.10
C VAL A 271 -1.72 14.72 -17.62
N MET A 272 -1.31 15.83 -17.03
CA MET A 272 -1.55 16.10 -15.60
C MET A 272 -3.03 16.30 -15.29
N ARG A 273 -3.79 16.98 -16.15
CA ARG A 273 -5.22 17.23 -15.90
C ARG A 273 -6.14 16.09 -16.32
N ASN A 274 -5.80 15.34 -17.36
CA ASN A 274 -6.74 14.40 -17.97
C ASN A 274 -6.30 12.94 -17.92
N HIS A 275 -5.01 12.66 -17.65
CA HIS A 275 -4.49 11.30 -17.64
C HIS A 275 -4.16 10.80 -16.24
N TYR A 276 -3.35 11.53 -15.47
CA TYR A 276 -2.96 11.09 -14.13
C TYR A 276 -4.12 10.97 -13.13
N PRO A 277 -5.14 11.85 -13.16
CA PRO A 277 -6.32 11.67 -12.32
C PRO A 277 -7.28 10.57 -12.80
N TYR A 278 -7.10 10.07 -14.04
CA TYR A 278 -8.02 9.11 -14.69
C TYR A 278 -7.28 7.90 -15.30
N PRO A 279 -6.43 7.17 -14.54
CA PRO A 279 -5.66 6.04 -15.07
C PRO A 279 -6.56 4.90 -15.58
N GLU A 280 -7.78 4.77 -15.06
CA GLU A 280 -8.78 3.80 -15.50
C GLU A 280 -9.22 3.99 -16.96
N ARG A 281 -9.06 5.19 -17.50
CA ARG A 281 -9.41 5.51 -18.89
C ARG A 281 -8.24 5.35 -19.85
N PHE A 282 -7.02 5.49 -19.35
CA PHE A 282 -5.83 5.57 -20.20
C PHE A 282 -4.80 4.48 -19.89
N PHE A 283 -4.17 4.53 -18.73
CA PHE A 283 -2.99 3.70 -18.45
C PHE A 283 -3.34 2.28 -18.02
N GLU A 284 -4.34 2.15 -17.17
CA GLU A 284 -4.71 0.89 -16.51
C GLU A 284 -6.07 0.35 -16.98
N LYS A 285 -6.51 0.78 -18.14
CA LYS A 285 -7.83 0.43 -18.70
C LYS A 285 -8.15 -1.08 -18.61
N ASP A 286 -7.16 -1.93 -18.85
CA ASP A 286 -7.36 -3.39 -18.85
C ASP A 286 -7.47 -3.96 -17.44
N LEU A 287 -6.84 -3.33 -16.44
CA LEU A 287 -6.99 -3.67 -15.03
C LEU A 287 -8.43 -3.37 -14.57
N PHE A 288 -8.94 -2.20 -14.88
CA PHE A 288 -10.30 -1.80 -14.47
C PHE A 288 -11.38 -2.59 -15.23
N LYS A 289 -11.20 -2.89 -16.51
CA LYS A 289 -12.07 -3.80 -17.25
C LYS A 289 -12.09 -5.22 -16.66
N MET A 290 -10.95 -5.70 -16.17
CA MET A 290 -10.87 -6.99 -15.49
C MET A 290 -11.70 -6.98 -14.21
N LEU A 291 -11.65 -5.91 -13.40
CA LEU A 291 -12.50 -5.75 -12.21
C LEU A 291 -13.98 -5.80 -12.58
N GLU A 292 -14.41 -4.99 -13.55
CA GLU A 292 -15.82 -4.94 -14.03
C GLU A 292 -16.30 -6.31 -14.53
N LYS A 293 -15.48 -7.01 -15.33
CA LYS A 293 -15.79 -8.35 -15.83
C LYS A 293 -16.03 -9.36 -14.70
N ASN A 294 -15.39 -9.16 -13.54
CA ASN A 294 -15.52 -10.00 -12.36
C ASN A 294 -16.57 -9.49 -11.36
N GLY A 295 -17.37 -8.48 -11.75
CA GLY A 295 -18.46 -7.93 -10.96
C GLY A 295 -18.04 -6.97 -9.85
N PHE A 296 -16.82 -6.42 -9.92
CA PHE A 296 -16.37 -5.38 -9.01
C PHE A 296 -16.64 -3.98 -9.58
N ASP A 297 -17.24 -3.13 -8.77
CA ASP A 297 -17.43 -1.70 -9.08
C ASP A 297 -16.43 -0.87 -8.28
N TYR A 298 -15.61 -0.09 -8.99
CA TYR A 298 -14.67 0.87 -8.41
C TYR A 298 -15.19 2.31 -8.50
N ARG A 299 -16.11 2.59 -9.43
CA ARG A 299 -16.55 3.97 -9.70
C ARG A 299 -17.30 4.57 -8.53
N GLN A 300 -18.14 3.79 -7.89
CA GLN A 300 -18.90 4.25 -6.73
C GLN A 300 -18.06 4.35 -5.46
N CYS A 301 -16.90 3.68 -5.41
CA CYS A 301 -16.03 3.63 -4.23
C CYS A 301 -14.98 4.74 -4.19
N ASN A 302 -14.81 5.50 -5.27
CA ASN A 302 -13.73 6.47 -5.39
C ASN A 302 -14.24 7.83 -5.85
N GLU A 303 -13.62 8.87 -5.34
CA GLU A 303 -13.71 10.21 -5.90
C GLU A 303 -12.90 10.25 -7.20
N LEU A 304 -13.60 10.07 -8.33
CA LEU A 304 -12.96 10.01 -9.64
C LEU A 304 -12.39 11.37 -10.02
N GLY A 305 -11.16 11.38 -10.50
CA GLY A 305 -10.43 12.61 -10.84
C GLY A 305 -9.69 13.25 -9.68
N ALA A 306 -9.91 12.80 -8.43
CA ALA A 306 -9.07 13.18 -7.30
C ALA A 306 -7.79 12.34 -7.30
N THR A 307 -6.66 13.00 -7.12
CA THR A 307 -5.33 12.36 -6.97
C THR A 307 -5.07 11.98 -5.51
N THR A 308 -4.21 11.01 -5.28
CA THR A 308 -3.95 10.48 -3.93
C THR A 308 -2.47 10.51 -3.55
N ASN A 309 -1.59 10.88 -4.48
CA ASN A 309 -0.17 10.98 -4.22
C ASN A 309 0.37 12.23 -4.91
N HIS A 310 1.25 12.96 -4.21
CA HIS A 310 1.71 14.28 -4.63
C HIS A 310 3.23 14.34 -4.52
N TYR A 311 3.90 14.63 -5.64
CA TYR A 311 5.34 14.84 -5.69
C TYR A 311 5.67 16.28 -6.00
N HIS A 312 6.62 16.84 -5.26
CA HIS A 312 7.32 18.04 -5.65
C HIS A 312 8.66 17.68 -6.30
N VAL A 313 9.08 18.38 -7.35
CA VAL A 313 10.35 18.06 -8.07
C VAL A 313 11.56 18.12 -7.13
N GLU A 314 11.55 19.01 -6.15
CA GLU A 314 12.63 19.12 -5.19
C GLU A 314 12.70 17.91 -4.26
N ASP A 315 11.57 17.36 -3.87
CA ASP A 315 11.49 16.13 -3.09
C ASP A 315 12.04 14.94 -3.90
N ILE A 316 11.71 14.88 -5.20
CA ILE A 316 12.25 13.86 -6.10
C ILE A 316 13.77 13.92 -6.16
N LYS A 317 14.37 15.11 -6.13
CA LYS A 317 15.83 15.26 -6.13
C LYS A 317 16.48 14.78 -4.85
N GLN A 318 15.85 15.04 -3.71
CA GLN A 318 16.40 14.76 -2.39
C GLN A 318 16.11 13.33 -1.92
N PHE A 319 14.93 12.83 -2.17
CA PHE A 319 14.33 11.76 -1.36
C PHE A 319 14.19 10.43 -2.08
N LYS A 320 14.45 10.25 -3.41
CA LYS A 320 13.73 9.11 -3.91
C LYS A 320 14.46 8.13 -4.80
N ASN A 321 13.96 6.93 -4.67
CA ASN A 321 14.09 5.75 -5.53
C ASN A 321 14.09 6.06 -7.04
N LEU A 322 13.54 7.18 -7.50
CA LEU A 322 13.64 7.67 -8.88
C LEU A 322 15.10 7.88 -9.33
N ARG A 323 16.01 8.26 -8.43
CA ARG A 323 17.45 8.34 -8.74
C ARG A 323 18.09 6.98 -9.03
N GLU A 324 17.46 5.89 -8.66
CA GLU A 324 17.95 4.55 -9.01
C GLU A 324 17.82 4.25 -10.50
N TRP A 325 16.83 4.87 -11.16
CA TRP A 325 16.43 4.48 -12.53
C TRP A 325 16.46 5.65 -13.51
N VAL A 326 16.41 6.89 -13.02
CA VAL A 326 16.42 8.08 -13.87
C VAL A 326 17.77 8.77 -13.73
N PRO A 327 18.54 8.88 -14.81
CA PRO A 327 19.82 9.61 -14.81
C PRO A 327 19.65 11.05 -14.32
N ASN A 328 20.64 11.58 -13.61
CA ASN A 328 20.59 12.92 -13.01
C ASN A 328 20.27 14.04 -14.02
N TRP A 329 20.71 13.91 -15.27
CA TRP A 329 20.43 14.91 -16.30
C TRP A 329 18.94 15.00 -16.67
N CYS A 330 18.17 13.94 -16.48
CA CYS A 330 16.73 13.93 -16.74
C CYS A 330 15.96 14.87 -15.81
N PHE A 331 16.46 15.13 -14.60
CA PHE A 331 15.77 15.99 -13.63
C PHE A 331 15.59 17.44 -14.14
N LYS A 332 16.55 17.96 -14.92
CA LYS A 332 16.42 19.28 -15.57
C LYS A 332 15.23 19.34 -16.52
N PHE A 333 14.96 18.23 -17.24
CA PHE A 333 13.80 18.14 -18.14
C PHE A 333 12.49 17.97 -17.36
N ILE A 334 12.50 17.26 -16.23
CA ILE A 334 11.32 17.14 -15.36
C ILE A 334 10.98 18.50 -14.76
N GLU A 335 11.97 19.26 -14.28
CA GLU A 335 11.79 20.63 -13.79
C GLU A 335 11.21 21.55 -14.88
N TRP A 336 11.79 21.49 -16.07
CA TRP A 336 11.29 22.26 -17.21
C TRP A 336 9.83 21.87 -17.53
N ALA A 337 9.51 20.58 -17.56
CA ALA A 337 8.17 20.09 -17.86
C ALA A 337 7.13 20.49 -16.80
N LEU A 338 7.52 20.59 -15.52
CA LEU A 338 6.64 20.92 -14.42
C LEU A 338 6.69 22.40 -14.00
N LYS A 339 7.45 23.26 -14.70
CA LYS A 339 7.63 24.68 -14.37
C LYS A 339 6.29 25.41 -14.23
N ASP A 340 5.39 25.21 -15.20
CA ASP A 340 4.08 25.88 -15.24
C ASP A 340 3.06 25.29 -14.25
N HIS A 341 3.45 24.22 -13.54
CA HIS A 341 2.66 23.52 -12.50
C HIS A 341 3.27 23.68 -11.09
N GLY A 342 4.12 24.71 -10.90
CA GLY A 342 4.77 24.96 -9.61
C GLY A 342 5.69 23.83 -9.15
N GLY A 343 6.23 23.03 -10.08
CA GLY A 343 7.08 21.87 -9.78
C GLY A 343 6.35 20.68 -9.19
N LYS A 344 5.02 20.67 -9.19
CA LYS A 344 4.20 19.59 -8.60
C LYS A 344 3.67 18.62 -9.65
N CYS A 345 3.59 17.35 -9.30
CA CYS A 345 2.95 16.32 -10.08
C CYS A 345 2.12 15.41 -9.17
N SER A 346 0.85 15.20 -9.52
CA SER A 346 -0.07 14.42 -8.70
C SER A 346 -0.64 13.24 -9.46
N PHE A 347 -0.82 12.11 -8.76
CA PHE A 347 -1.23 10.84 -9.33
C PHE A 347 -2.43 10.25 -8.58
N LYS A 348 -3.26 9.49 -9.28
CA LYS A 348 -4.27 8.61 -8.67
C LYS A 348 -3.68 7.21 -8.57
N LEU A 349 -3.19 6.83 -7.39
CA LEU A 349 -2.54 5.54 -7.13
C LEU A 349 -3.41 4.61 -6.30
N ASP A 350 -4.13 5.16 -5.33
CA ASP A 350 -4.91 4.42 -4.34
C ASP A 350 -6.36 4.27 -4.79
N TRP A 351 -6.90 3.06 -4.60
CA TRP A 351 -8.22 2.67 -5.07
C TRP A 351 -8.96 1.77 -4.09
N LEU A 352 -10.29 1.86 -4.19
CA LEU A 352 -11.23 0.90 -3.62
C LEU A 352 -12.09 0.30 -4.73
N ALA A 353 -12.41 -0.99 -4.63
CA ALA A 353 -13.39 -1.66 -5.49
C ALA A 353 -14.25 -2.60 -4.66
N GLN A 354 -15.54 -2.64 -4.94
CA GLN A 354 -16.52 -3.41 -4.19
C GLN A 354 -17.27 -4.40 -5.05
N LYS A 355 -17.77 -5.46 -4.43
CA LYS A 355 -18.73 -6.41 -4.99
C LYS A 355 -19.85 -6.66 -3.98
N LYS A 356 -21.11 -6.53 -4.40
CA LYS A 356 -22.31 -6.77 -3.57
C LYS A 356 -22.43 -5.88 -2.32
N LEU A 357 -21.86 -4.65 -2.36
CA LEU A 357 -22.06 -3.64 -1.33
C LEU A 357 -22.92 -2.50 -1.86
N LYS A 358 -23.75 -1.92 -1.01
CA LYS A 358 -24.39 -0.65 -1.28
C LYS A 358 -23.48 0.48 -0.82
N ILE A 359 -22.92 1.25 -1.75
CA ILE A 359 -22.12 2.43 -1.43
C ILE A 359 -23.06 3.59 -1.13
N LEU A 360 -22.83 4.27 0.01
CA LEU A 360 -23.66 5.34 0.51
C LEU A 360 -23.19 6.70 0.01
N LYS A 361 -24.12 7.57 -0.26
CA LYS A 361 -23.86 8.98 -0.61
C LYS A 361 -23.96 9.86 0.63
N THR A 362 -23.43 11.06 0.52
CA THR A 362 -23.45 12.06 1.63
C THR A 362 -24.84 12.29 2.15
N GLY A 363 -25.03 12.06 3.46
CA GLY A 363 -26.30 12.25 4.15
C GLY A 363 -27.33 11.14 3.94
N GLU A 364 -27.03 10.06 3.20
CA GLU A 364 -28.00 9.00 2.89
C GLU A 364 -28.43 8.23 4.15
N ILE A 365 -27.49 7.93 5.03
CA ILE A 365 -27.75 7.27 6.34
C ILE A 365 -26.93 8.00 7.41
N SER A 366 -27.41 8.01 8.65
CA SER A 366 -26.69 8.55 9.80
C SER A 366 -26.45 7.44 10.84
N SER A 367 -25.44 7.62 11.65
CA SER A 367 -25.09 6.77 12.78
C SER A 367 -24.70 7.64 13.97
N ASP A 368 -25.08 7.26 15.18
CA ASP A 368 -24.74 8.01 16.40
C ASP A 368 -23.22 8.11 16.60
N ARG A 369 -22.46 7.10 16.17
CA ARG A 369 -21.01 7.07 16.28
C ARG A 369 -20.29 7.83 15.15
N LYS A 370 -20.81 7.78 13.94
CA LYS A 370 -20.13 8.29 12.72
C LYS A 370 -20.70 9.59 12.19
N GLY A 371 -21.93 9.94 12.62
CA GLY A 371 -22.70 10.99 11.95
C GLY A 371 -23.24 10.54 10.59
N PRO A 372 -23.57 11.48 9.69
CA PRO A 372 -24.07 11.16 8.35
C PRO A 372 -23.00 10.43 7.52
N SER A 373 -23.48 9.60 6.59
CA SER A 373 -22.61 9.00 5.55
C SER A 373 -21.92 10.10 4.72
N ILE A 374 -20.76 9.79 4.19
CA ILE A 374 -20.04 10.63 3.24
C ILE A 374 -19.95 9.91 1.88
N ALA A 375 -19.99 10.66 0.81
CA ALA A 375 -19.66 10.09 -0.51
C ALA A 375 -18.20 9.62 -0.52
N PRO A 376 -17.82 8.73 -1.44
CA PRO A 376 -16.41 8.36 -1.62
C PRO A 376 -15.54 9.61 -1.65
N ARG A 377 -14.47 9.64 -0.85
CA ARG A 377 -13.72 10.85 -0.62
C ARG A 377 -12.23 10.59 -0.48
N VAL A 378 -11.43 11.51 -1.03
CA VAL A 378 -10.00 11.64 -0.72
C VAL A 378 -9.85 12.60 0.44
N ILE A 379 -9.09 12.21 1.46
CA ILE A 379 -8.74 13.03 2.62
C ILE A 379 -7.27 13.37 2.51
N GLY A 380 -7.00 14.57 2.04
CA GLY A 380 -5.66 15.12 1.84
C GLY A 380 -5.28 16.16 2.89
N ASP A 381 -4.12 16.78 2.67
CA ASP A 381 -3.56 17.83 3.54
C ASP A 381 -3.40 17.40 5.01
N LEU A 382 -3.10 16.12 5.25
CA LEU A 382 -2.90 15.55 6.57
C LEU A 382 -1.54 15.97 7.15
N THR A 383 -1.44 17.24 7.52
CA THR A 383 -0.23 17.84 8.10
C THR A 383 -0.49 18.21 9.57
N HIS A 384 0.36 17.73 10.47
CA HIS A 384 0.33 18.03 11.89
C HIS A 384 1.74 18.34 12.38
N ASN A 385 1.92 19.34 13.25
CA ASN A 385 3.23 19.81 13.71
C ASN A 385 4.24 20.13 12.58
N GLY A 386 3.74 20.60 11.43
CA GLY A 386 4.56 20.90 10.26
C GLY A 386 5.07 19.71 9.47
N ARG A 387 4.56 18.49 9.76
CA ARG A 387 4.92 17.25 9.08
C ARG A 387 3.69 16.63 8.42
N ALA A 388 3.83 16.23 7.16
CA ALA A 388 2.82 15.43 6.50
C ALA A 388 2.83 14.01 7.08
N ALA A 389 1.67 13.43 7.32
CA ALA A 389 1.56 12.08 7.86
C ALA A 389 2.00 11.00 6.86
N SER A 390 1.86 11.25 5.56
CA SER A 390 2.28 10.37 4.47
C SER A 390 2.40 11.19 3.17
N ASP A 391 3.11 10.68 2.18
CA ASP A 391 3.13 11.17 0.81
C ASP A 391 1.88 10.73 0.00
N HIS A 392 1.00 9.93 0.62
CA HIS A 392 -0.29 9.55 0.09
C HIS A 392 -1.45 10.10 0.92
N ASP A 393 -2.53 10.48 0.25
CA ASP A 393 -3.80 10.83 0.85
C ASP A 393 -4.62 9.56 1.17
N ALA A 394 -5.39 9.61 2.26
CA ALA A 394 -6.29 8.53 2.61
C ALA A 394 -7.55 8.54 1.74
N ILE A 395 -8.02 7.39 1.28
CA ILE A 395 -9.29 7.27 0.57
C ILE A 395 -10.33 6.59 1.45
N VAL A 396 -11.55 7.12 1.44
CA VAL A 396 -12.62 6.73 2.36
C VAL A 396 -13.88 6.39 1.60
N VAL A 397 -14.57 5.33 2.03
CA VAL A 397 -15.90 4.95 1.54
C VAL A 397 -16.80 4.52 2.69
N ASP A 398 -18.07 4.89 2.60
CA ASP A 398 -19.14 4.40 3.49
C ASP A 398 -20.02 3.41 2.71
N PHE A 399 -20.34 2.27 3.34
CA PHE A 399 -21.11 1.20 2.71
C PHE A 399 -22.03 0.48 3.70
N SER A 400 -23.10 -0.10 3.19
CA SER A 400 -23.89 -1.12 3.87
C SER A 400 -23.84 -2.45 3.11
N LEU A 401 -24.19 -3.53 3.80
CA LEU A 401 -24.29 -4.89 3.26
C LEU A 401 -25.67 -5.14 2.65
#